data_54ae444741f70fe00e6fca9a71e83a2b
#
_entry.id   54ae444741f70fe00e6fca9a71e83a2b
#
_cell.length_a   1.000
_cell.length_b   1.000
_cell.length_c   1.000
_cell.angle_alpha   90.00
_cell.angle_beta   90.00
_cell.angle_gamma   90.00
#
_symmetry.space_group_name_H-M   'P 1'
#
loop_
_entity.id
_entity.type
_entity.pdbx_description
1 polymer ?
#
loop_
_entity_poly.entity_id
_entity_poly.type
_entity_poly.pdbx_seq_one_letter_code
_entity_poly.pdbx_strand_id
1 'polypeptide(L)'
;ASYGLSSTPAFGDLDGDGDEDLLLATSSGTFVYYENESTGTGAVWAAPISNYQDNSGNVIFAGEKAHPTFFDLNEDGLLDLIVGKKQGTISYYENVGTSMVPAFQLVNDNLGNVNVSNVGADGYATPEFIQANGEIHMFVGNNDGKLVYYARIENNL
;
A
#
# COMPACT_ATOMS: atom_id res chain seq x y z
N ALA A 1 13.40 -15.90 6.23
CA ALA A 1 12.24 -16.37 5.44
C ALA A 1 12.43 -16.03 3.96
N SER A 2 11.81 -16.78 3.05
CA SER A 2 11.80 -16.46 1.62
C SER A 2 10.35 -16.30 1.17
N TYR A 3 10.03 -15.14 0.59
CA TYR A 3 8.68 -14.79 0.16
C TYR A 3 8.50 -14.84 -1.36
N GLY A 4 9.38 -15.59 -2.03
CA GLY A 4 9.38 -15.78 -3.47
C GLY A 4 10.13 -14.68 -4.23
N LEU A 5 9.98 -14.70 -5.55
CA LEU A 5 10.55 -13.66 -6.42
C LEU A 5 9.64 -12.43 -6.45
N SER A 6 10.23 -11.24 -6.46
CA SER A 6 9.49 -9.97 -6.56
C SER A 6 8.65 -9.62 -5.32
N SER A 7 9.18 -9.78 -4.12
CA SER A 7 8.59 -9.20 -2.91
C SER A 7 8.89 -7.69 -2.86
N THR A 8 7.89 -6.90 -2.44
CA THR A 8 7.96 -5.45 -2.40
C THR A 8 7.57 -4.96 -1.00
N PRO A 9 8.46 -4.26 -0.28
CA PRO A 9 8.19 -3.73 1.05
C PRO A 9 7.47 -2.38 0.98
N ALA A 10 6.67 -2.08 2.01
CA ALA A 10 6.22 -0.75 2.37
C ALA A 10 6.42 -0.56 3.87
N PHE A 11 6.82 0.63 4.28
CA PHE A 11 7.04 1.00 5.67
C PHE A 11 6.08 2.10 6.09
N GLY A 12 5.63 2.07 7.34
CA GLY A 12 4.77 3.08 7.95
C GLY A 12 4.49 2.76 9.40
N ASP A 13 4.36 3.78 10.24
CA ASP A 13 3.93 3.67 11.62
C ASP A 13 2.42 3.39 11.64
N LEU A 14 2.04 2.12 11.76
CA LEU A 14 0.65 1.68 11.64
C LEU A 14 -0.06 1.57 12.99
N ASP A 15 0.69 1.53 14.09
CA ASP A 15 0.15 1.44 15.44
C ASP A 15 0.40 2.67 16.32
N GLY A 16 1.05 3.71 15.75
CA GLY A 16 1.23 5.02 16.38
C GLY A 16 2.25 5.03 17.51
N ASP A 17 3.15 4.06 17.55
CA ASP A 17 4.20 3.99 18.58
C ASP A 17 5.46 4.80 18.23
N GLY A 18 5.56 5.30 17.00
CA GLY A 18 6.63 6.14 16.48
C GLY A 18 7.73 5.38 15.75
N ASP A 19 7.61 4.06 15.61
CA ASP A 19 8.51 3.21 14.85
C ASP A 19 7.80 2.69 13.57
N GLU A 20 8.52 2.61 12.44
CA GLU A 20 7.93 2.14 11.19
C GLU A 20 7.79 0.62 11.17
N ASP A 21 6.59 0.14 10.88
CA ASP A 21 6.24 -1.25 10.60
C ASP A 21 6.54 -1.62 9.15
N LEU A 22 6.53 -2.91 8.86
CA LEU A 22 6.77 -3.44 7.53
C LEU A 22 5.57 -4.25 7.03
N LEU A 23 5.00 -3.86 5.90
CA LEU A 23 4.11 -4.69 5.10
C LEU A 23 4.85 -5.16 3.85
N LEU A 24 4.96 -6.48 3.69
CA LEU A 24 5.68 -7.09 2.59
C LEU A 24 4.71 -7.78 1.62
N ALA A 25 4.61 -7.27 0.39
CA ALA A 25 3.93 -8.00 -0.68
C ALA A 25 4.74 -9.23 -1.10
N THR A 26 4.07 -10.37 -1.22
CA THR A 26 4.68 -11.64 -1.61
C THR A 26 4.50 -11.92 -3.10
N SER A 27 5.27 -12.86 -3.64
CA SER A 27 5.11 -13.29 -5.04
C SER A 27 3.76 -13.95 -5.34
N SER A 28 3.05 -14.42 -4.32
CA SER A 28 1.70 -14.97 -4.46
C SER A 28 0.60 -13.92 -4.47
N GLY A 29 0.94 -12.64 -4.23
CA GLY A 29 -0.03 -11.54 -4.20
C GLY A 29 -0.72 -11.31 -2.87
N THR A 30 -0.28 -12.00 -1.83
CA THR A 30 -0.71 -11.76 -0.44
C THR A 30 0.31 -10.91 0.29
N PHE A 31 0.00 -10.52 1.53
CA PHE A 31 0.88 -9.68 2.34
C PHE A 31 1.30 -10.37 3.63
N VAL A 32 2.50 -10.01 4.10
CA VAL A 32 3.03 -10.38 5.41
C VAL A 32 3.31 -9.09 6.17
N TYR A 33 2.72 -8.96 7.34
CA TYR A 33 2.92 -7.82 8.23
C TYR A 33 3.92 -8.17 9.32
N TYR A 34 4.80 -7.24 9.62
CA TYR A 34 5.75 -7.27 10.73
C TYR A 34 5.61 -5.99 11.54
N GLU A 35 5.15 -6.10 12.76
CA GLU A 35 5.15 -5.02 13.74
C GLU A 35 6.58 -4.80 14.25
N ASN A 36 6.96 -3.54 14.40
CA ASN A 36 8.23 -3.14 14.97
C ASN A 36 8.04 -2.73 16.44
N GLU A 37 8.29 -3.64 17.35
CA GLU A 37 8.17 -3.44 18.81
C GLU A 37 9.40 -2.74 19.40
N SER A 38 10.06 -1.83 18.68
CA SER A 38 11.27 -1.16 19.14
C SER A 38 10.97 -0.19 20.29
N THR A 39 11.88 -0.12 21.24
CA THR A 39 11.82 0.88 22.33
C THR A 39 13.08 1.74 22.38
N GLY A 40 13.85 1.77 21.28
CA GLY A 40 15.14 2.44 21.27
C GLY A 40 15.77 2.52 19.87
N THR A 41 17.06 2.25 19.78
CA THR A 41 17.79 2.32 18.50
C THR A 41 17.85 0.94 17.84
N GLY A 42 17.21 0.80 16.68
CA GLY A 42 17.21 -0.41 15.86
C GLY A 42 15.89 -1.18 15.97
N ALA A 43 15.42 -1.69 14.84
CA ALA A 43 14.15 -2.40 14.73
C ALA A 43 14.14 -3.73 15.51
N VAL A 44 13.05 -4.00 16.20
CA VAL A 44 12.76 -5.26 16.89
C VAL A 44 11.45 -5.81 16.33
N TRP A 45 11.54 -6.77 15.42
CA TRP A 45 10.40 -7.29 14.70
C TRP A 45 9.65 -8.36 15.50
N ALA A 46 8.36 -8.18 15.67
CA ALA A 46 7.43 -9.18 16.17
C ALA A 46 7.34 -10.41 15.25
N ALA A 47 6.63 -11.43 15.68
CA ALA A 47 6.37 -12.59 14.83
C ALA A 47 5.51 -12.19 13.63
N PRO A 48 5.87 -12.58 12.39
CA PRO A 48 5.15 -12.14 11.20
C PRO A 48 3.72 -12.67 11.12
N ILE A 49 2.80 -11.81 10.74
CA ILE A 49 1.42 -12.17 10.41
C ILE A 49 1.34 -12.40 8.90
N SER A 50 1.28 -13.68 8.51
CA SER A 50 1.15 -14.07 7.10
C SER A 50 -0.31 -14.05 6.64
N ASN A 51 -0.53 -13.81 5.35
CA ASN A 51 -1.86 -13.66 4.76
C ASN A 51 -2.66 -12.57 5.47
N TYR A 52 -2.07 -11.38 5.55
CA TYR A 52 -2.64 -10.24 6.24
C TYR A 52 -4.08 -9.99 5.78
N GLN A 53 -4.98 -9.75 6.72
CA GLN A 53 -6.42 -9.72 6.47
C GLN A 53 -6.97 -8.29 6.53
N ASP A 54 -8.07 -8.07 5.80
CA ASP A 54 -8.87 -6.86 5.91
C ASP A 54 -9.73 -6.87 7.20
N ASN A 55 -10.45 -5.79 7.46
CA ASN A 55 -11.31 -5.62 8.63
C ASN A 55 -12.48 -6.62 8.69
N SER A 56 -12.77 -7.34 7.60
CA SER A 56 -13.81 -8.37 7.51
C SER A 56 -13.24 -9.79 7.66
N GLY A 57 -11.93 -9.93 7.84
CA GLY A 57 -11.22 -11.20 7.97
C GLY A 57 -10.90 -11.88 6.63
N ASN A 58 -11.04 -11.17 5.50
CA ASN A 58 -10.61 -11.70 4.22
C ASN A 58 -9.12 -11.43 4.00
N VAL A 59 -8.39 -12.39 3.44
CA VAL A 59 -6.99 -12.17 3.06
C VAL A 59 -6.92 -11.07 1.99
N ILE A 60 -6.13 -10.03 2.23
CA ILE A 60 -5.86 -9.01 1.23
C ILE A 60 -5.05 -9.64 0.11
N PHE A 61 -5.61 -9.61 -1.10
CA PHE A 61 -5.00 -10.19 -2.29
C PHE A 61 -4.98 -9.17 -3.44
N ALA A 62 -3.80 -8.77 -3.85
CA ALA A 62 -3.60 -7.79 -4.94
C ALA A 62 -3.01 -8.39 -6.22
N GLY A 63 -2.84 -9.71 -6.26
CA GLY A 63 -2.22 -10.40 -7.39
C GLY A 63 -0.69 -10.30 -7.37
N GLU A 64 -0.07 -10.98 -8.32
CA GLU A 64 1.40 -10.97 -8.46
C GLU A 64 1.94 -9.57 -8.67
N LYS A 65 3.15 -9.30 -8.17
CA LYS A 65 3.82 -8.02 -8.36
C LYS A 65 3.06 -6.82 -7.78
N ALA A 66 2.36 -7.04 -6.67
CA ALA A 66 1.75 -5.97 -5.90
C ALA A 66 2.81 -5.00 -5.38
N HIS A 67 2.51 -3.71 -5.44
CA HIS A 67 3.38 -2.64 -4.96
C HIS A 67 2.63 -1.82 -3.90
N PRO A 68 2.73 -2.19 -2.60
CA PRO A 68 2.10 -1.45 -1.53
C PRO A 68 2.80 -0.12 -1.27
N THR A 69 2.05 0.89 -0.86
CA THR A 69 2.54 2.12 -0.25
C THR A 69 1.53 2.59 0.80
N PHE A 70 1.99 3.34 1.80
CA PHE A 70 1.14 3.93 2.83
C PHE A 70 1.05 5.43 2.66
N PHE A 71 -0.16 5.96 2.78
CA PHE A 71 -0.42 7.39 2.76
C PHE A 71 -1.78 7.67 3.41
N ASP A 72 -1.91 8.74 4.18
CA ASP A 72 -3.20 9.21 4.71
C ASP A 72 -3.95 9.93 3.57
N LEU A 73 -4.78 9.16 2.84
CA LEU A 73 -5.39 9.64 1.59
C LEU A 73 -6.71 10.37 1.83
N ASN A 74 -7.40 10.05 2.92
CA ASN A 74 -8.66 10.69 3.34
C ASN A 74 -8.45 11.81 4.36
N GLU A 75 -7.21 12.06 4.79
CA GLU A 75 -6.80 13.08 5.76
C GLU A 75 -7.44 12.89 7.15
N ASP A 76 -7.63 11.64 7.59
CA ASP A 76 -8.18 11.29 8.91
C ASP A 76 -7.11 11.08 10.00
N GLY A 77 -5.84 11.13 9.62
CA GLY A 77 -4.68 10.95 10.49
C GLY A 77 -4.21 9.50 10.62
N LEU A 78 -4.79 8.58 9.88
CA LEU A 78 -4.34 7.18 9.82
C LEU A 78 -3.71 6.90 8.45
N LEU A 79 -2.68 6.06 8.44
CA LEU A 79 -2.08 5.62 7.18
C LEU A 79 -2.98 4.59 6.50
N ASP A 80 -3.42 4.89 5.29
CA ASP A 80 -4.16 3.98 4.41
C ASP A 80 -3.20 3.10 3.61
N LEU A 81 -3.70 1.96 3.11
CA LEU A 81 -2.94 1.08 2.24
C LEU A 81 -3.36 1.26 0.77
N ILE A 82 -2.43 1.71 -0.05
CA ILE A 82 -2.62 1.83 -1.48
C ILE A 82 -1.75 0.78 -2.18
N VAL A 83 -2.34 0.02 -3.12
CA VAL A 83 -1.65 -1.09 -3.77
C VAL A 83 -1.67 -0.95 -5.28
N GLY A 84 -0.52 -0.69 -5.86
CA GLY A 84 -0.31 -0.79 -7.29
C GLY A 84 -0.29 -2.26 -7.75
N LYS A 85 -0.96 -2.53 -8.88
CA LYS A 85 -1.15 -3.90 -9.40
C LYS A 85 -0.42 -4.13 -10.72
N LYS A 86 -0.12 -5.39 -10.99
CA LYS A 86 0.49 -5.85 -12.25
C LYS A 86 -0.30 -5.37 -13.47
N GLN A 87 -1.64 -5.32 -13.38
CA GLN A 87 -2.51 -4.87 -14.46
C GLN A 87 -2.38 -3.37 -14.77
N GLY A 88 -1.69 -2.59 -13.93
CA GLY A 88 -1.52 -1.15 -14.09
C GLY A 88 -2.61 -0.33 -13.42
N THR A 89 -3.47 -0.96 -12.63
CA THR A 89 -4.50 -0.31 -11.81
C THR A 89 -4.04 -0.21 -10.36
N ILE A 90 -4.78 0.52 -9.52
CA ILE A 90 -4.43 0.77 -8.12
C ILE A 90 -5.65 0.47 -7.25
N SER A 91 -5.46 -0.32 -6.19
CA SER A 91 -6.48 -0.53 -5.15
C SER A 91 -6.24 0.42 -3.98
N TYR A 92 -7.31 0.92 -3.40
CA TYR A 92 -7.33 1.73 -2.20
C TYR A 92 -8.05 1.00 -1.07
N TYR A 93 -7.36 0.82 0.04
CA TYR A 93 -7.86 0.29 1.29
C TYR A 93 -7.76 1.38 2.35
N GLU A 94 -8.89 1.87 2.83
CA GLU A 94 -8.99 2.82 3.94
C GLU A 94 -8.65 2.12 5.26
N ASN A 95 -7.89 2.77 6.11
CA ASN A 95 -7.66 2.32 7.47
C ASN A 95 -8.80 2.80 8.38
N VAL A 96 -9.79 1.96 8.58
CA VAL A 96 -10.96 2.21 9.46
C VAL A 96 -10.72 1.78 10.92
N GLY A 97 -9.49 1.53 11.27
CA GLY A 97 -9.07 1.13 12.62
C GLY A 97 -8.89 2.28 13.57
N THR A 98 -7.85 2.19 14.36
CA THR A 98 -7.44 3.25 15.30
C THR A 98 -5.95 3.52 15.12
N SER A 99 -5.43 4.57 15.74
CA SER A 99 -4.00 4.85 15.74
C SER A 99 -3.12 3.75 16.38
N MET A 100 -3.71 2.76 17.07
CA MET A 100 -2.98 1.67 17.73
C MET A 100 -3.26 0.29 17.11
N VAL A 101 -4.28 0.18 16.27
CA VAL A 101 -4.68 -1.11 15.65
C VAL A 101 -5.18 -0.83 14.25
N PRO A 102 -4.37 -1.03 13.22
CA PRO A 102 -4.78 -0.82 11.84
C PRO A 102 -5.82 -1.85 11.40
N ALA A 103 -6.83 -1.41 10.65
CA ALA A 103 -7.89 -2.26 10.12
C ALA A 103 -8.29 -1.79 8.72
N PHE A 104 -7.75 -2.43 7.68
CA PHE A 104 -7.95 -2.00 6.31
C PHE A 104 -9.27 -2.49 5.71
N GLN A 105 -9.99 -1.58 5.05
CA GLN A 105 -11.22 -1.88 4.30
C GLN A 105 -11.04 -1.51 2.84
N LEU A 106 -11.29 -2.43 1.92
CA LEU A 106 -11.29 -2.12 0.49
C LEU A 106 -12.42 -1.13 0.17
N VAL A 107 -12.06 0.08 -0.26
CA VAL A 107 -12.99 1.13 -0.68
C VAL A 107 -13.08 1.20 -2.19
N ASN A 108 -11.95 1.16 -2.88
CA ASN A 108 -11.91 1.32 -4.33
C ASN A 108 -10.84 0.40 -4.96
N ASP A 109 -11.25 -0.54 -5.79
CA ASP A 109 -10.32 -1.47 -6.46
C ASP A 109 -9.71 -0.88 -7.76
N ASN A 110 -10.09 0.34 -8.11
CA ASN A 110 -9.54 1.07 -9.26
C ASN A 110 -9.52 2.58 -8.97
N LEU A 111 -8.70 2.96 -7.98
CA LEU A 111 -8.55 4.33 -7.50
C LEU A 111 -8.33 5.30 -8.67
N GLY A 112 -9.17 6.34 -8.73
CA GLY A 112 -9.08 7.41 -9.73
C GLY A 112 -9.22 6.94 -11.17
N ASN A 113 -9.70 5.71 -11.43
CA ASN A 113 -9.70 5.07 -12.74
C ASN A 113 -8.30 5.02 -13.40
N VAL A 114 -7.27 4.97 -12.56
CA VAL A 114 -5.89 4.89 -13.02
C VAL A 114 -5.66 3.59 -13.78
N ASN A 115 -5.10 3.70 -14.97
CA ASN A 115 -4.60 2.57 -15.73
C ASN A 115 -3.33 2.99 -16.47
N VAL A 116 -2.19 2.49 -16.02
CA VAL A 116 -0.89 2.76 -16.63
C VAL A 116 -0.39 1.63 -17.53
N SER A 117 -1.26 0.67 -17.84
CA SER A 117 -0.96 -0.39 -18.80
C SER A 117 -1.02 0.12 -20.24
N ASN A 118 -0.29 -0.53 -21.13
CA ASN A 118 -0.47 -0.39 -22.57
C ASN A 118 -1.36 -1.52 -23.12
N VAL A 119 -1.90 -1.32 -24.31
CA VAL A 119 -2.72 -2.33 -24.99
C VAL A 119 -1.94 -3.65 -25.12
N GLY A 120 -2.43 -4.69 -24.45
CA GLY A 120 -1.84 -6.03 -24.50
C GLY A 120 -0.60 -6.26 -23.62
N ALA A 121 -0.28 -5.33 -22.71
CA ALA A 121 0.85 -5.45 -21.78
C ALA A 121 0.44 -5.16 -20.34
N ASP A 122 1.16 -5.77 -19.38
CA ASP A 122 1.03 -5.46 -17.95
C ASP A 122 1.57 -4.04 -17.66
N GLY A 123 0.90 -3.31 -16.75
CA GLY A 123 1.27 -1.94 -16.41
C GLY A 123 2.30 -1.82 -15.28
N TYR A 124 2.25 -2.75 -14.33
CA TYR A 124 3.08 -2.74 -13.10
C TYR A 124 3.06 -1.38 -12.40
N ALA A 125 1.86 -0.94 -11.96
CA ALA A 125 1.70 0.35 -11.29
C ALA A 125 2.51 0.40 -9.98
N THR A 126 3.29 1.47 -9.81
CA THR A 126 4.05 1.76 -8.59
C THR A 126 3.67 3.16 -8.10
N PRO A 127 2.60 3.29 -7.30
CA PRO A 127 2.12 4.58 -6.82
C PRO A 127 2.98 5.11 -5.69
N GLU A 128 3.21 6.42 -5.70
CA GLU A 128 3.80 7.19 -4.62
C GLU A 128 3.06 8.51 -4.46
N PHE A 129 2.98 9.02 -3.24
CA PHE A 129 2.19 10.19 -2.91
C PHE A 129 3.03 11.28 -2.26
N ILE A 130 2.64 12.52 -2.51
CA ILE A 130 3.10 13.69 -1.75
C ILE A 130 1.93 14.61 -1.49
N GLN A 131 1.92 15.25 -0.33
CA GLN A 131 1.03 16.37 -0.05
C GLN A 131 1.79 17.67 -0.23
N ALA A 132 1.25 18.57 -1.04
CA ALA A 132 1.85 19.89 -1.28
C ALA A 132 0.76 20.96 -1.44
N ASN A 133 0.91 22.07 -0.71
CA ASN A 133 -0.03 23.20 -0.74
C ASN A 133 -1.49 22.82 -0.42
N GLY A 134 -1.72 21.77 0.39
CA GLY A 134 -3.04 21.28 0.75
C GLY A 134 -3.72 20.44 -0.34
N GLU A 135 -2.97 19.97 -1.31
CA GLU A 135 -3.45 19.04 -2.35
C GLU A 135 -2.60 17.74 -2.31
N ILE A 136 -3.25 16.61 -2.55
CA ILE A 136 -2.59 15.31 -2.65
C ILE A 136 -2.25 15.04 -4.12
N HIS A 137 -0.99 14.71 -4.35
CA HIS A 137 -0.44 14.40 -5.67
C HIS A 137 0.04 12.97 -5.69
N MET A 138 -0.36 12.21 -6.71
CA MET A 138 0.09 10.85 -6.93
C MET A 138 0.97 10.76 -8.18
N PHE A 139 2.09 10.06 -8.05
CA PHE A 139 2.97 9.69 -9.15
C PHE A 139 2.94 8.19 -9.32
N VAL A 140 2.74 7.72 -10.53
CA VAL A 140 2.68 6.29 -10.83
C VAL A 140 3.73 5.93 -11.86
N GLY A 141 4.73 5.16 -11.45
CA GLY A 141 5.66 4.52 -12.36
C GLY A 141 5.01 3.32 -13.07
N ASN A 142 5.47 2.98 -14.27
CA ASN A 142 4.97 1.83 -15.02
C ASN A 142 6.10 1.01 -15.67
N ASN A 143 5.74 -0.13 -16.24
CA ASN A 143 6.66 -1.05 -16.91
C ASN A 143 7.38 -0.48 -18.14
N ASP A 144 6.85 0.59 -18.75
CA ASP A 144 7.48 1.26 -19.90
C ASP A 144 8.55 2.28 -19.51
N GLY A 145 8.83 2.42 -18.21
CA GLY A 145 9.75 3.43 -17.67
C GLY A 145 9.16 4.84 -17.70
N LYS A 146 7.84 4.98 -17.75
CA LYS A 146 7.16 6.28 -17.67
C LYS A 146 6.72 6.57 -16.26
N LEU A 147 6.70 7.85 -15.92
CA LEU A 147 6.08 8.39 -14.71
C LEU A 147 4.83 9.17 -15.13
N VAL A 148 3.68 8.77 -14.58
CA VAL A 148 2.39 9.42 -14.80
C VAL A 148 1.99 10.18 -13.54
N TYR A 149 1.53 11.41 -13.70
CA TYR A 149 1.15 12.30 -12.62
C TYR A 149 -0.36 12.49 -12.56
N TYR A 150 -0.90 12.42 -11.35
CA TYR A 150 -2.29 12.68 -11.02
C TYR A 150 -2.37 13.71 -9.90
N ALA A 151 -3.12 14.80 -10.11
CA ALA A 151 -3.38 15.80 -9.07
C ALA A 151 -4.75 15.56 -8.45
N ARG A 152 -4.88 15.90 -7.16
CA ARG A 152 -6.16 15.92 -6.43
C ARG A 152 -6.84 14.55 -6.46
N ILE A 153 -6.06 13.51 -6.20
CA ILE A 153 -6.58 12.13 -6.25
C ILE A 153 -7.62 11.88 -5.15
N GLU A 154 -7.56 12.64 -4.06
CA GLU A 154 -8.52 12.64 -2.95
C GLU A 154 -9.97 12.92 -3.39
N ASN A 155 -10.17 13.54 -4.54
CA ASN A 155 -11.51 13.78 -5.10
C ASN A 155 -12.10 12.55 -5.82
N ASN A 156 -11.37 11.42 -5.89
CA ASN A 156 -11.75 10.21 -6.62
C ASN A 156 -11.66 8.93 -5.75
N LEU A 157 -11.82 9.07 -4.43
CA LEU A 157 -11.83 7.97 -3.45
C LEU A 157 -13.06 7.07 -3.57
#